data_734f0a78431158896fb1fc074b83c053
#
_entry.id   734f0a78431158896fb1fc074b83c053
#
_cell.length_a   1.000
_cell.length_b   1.000
_cell.length_c   1.000
_cell.angle_alpha   90.00
_cell.angle_beta   90.00
_cell.angle_gamma   90.00
#
_symmetry.space_group_name_H-M   'P 1'
#
loop_
_entity.id
_entity.type
_entity.pdbx_description
1 polymer ?
#
loop_
_entity_poly.entity_id
_entity_poly.type
_entity_poly.pdbx_seq_one_letter_code
_entity_poly.pdbx_strand_id
1 'polypeptide(L)'
;MWKENLYQPVEILLREHDTFPIGEHQHSFFEMAYILEGTGSFVVNSVNGGKEHHNYCAADLCLIPPNRVHLFRICSHSRYLFIRFTENYVTDYINRYAEGALDIQAGYCIRFQQSDAEMLHSLIGLIVREVSEKK
;
A
#
# COMPACT_ATOMS: atom_id res chain seq x y z
N MET A 1 -13.07 -4.97 -15.84
CA MET A 1 -12.12 -4.69 -14.72
C MET A 1 -11.84 -3.20 -14.64
N TRP A 2 -12.06 -2.62 -13.50
CA TRP A 2 -11.82 -1.19 -13.31
C TRP A 2 -10.36 -0.91 -13.10
N LYS A 3 -9.83 0.15 -13.75
CA LYS A 3 -8.43 0.56 -13.65
C LYS A 3 -8.35 2.05 -13.35
N GLU A 4 -7.59 2.40 -12.33
CA GLU A 4 -7.37 3.77 -11.91
C GLU A 4 -6.00 4.27 -12.38
N ASN A 5 -5.93 5.54 -12.74
CA ASN A 5 -4.67 6.19 -13.13
C ASN A 5 -4.34 7.32 -12.16
N LEU A 6 -3.05 7.55 -11.98
CA LEU A 6 -2.53 8.59 -11.11
C LEU A 6 -1.94 9.71 -11.98
N TYR A 7 -2.37 10.94 -11.74
CA TYR A 7 -1.96 12.09 -12.55
C TYR A 7 -0.88 12.95 -11.90
N GLN A 8 -0.52 12.65 -10.66
CA GLN A 8 0.58 13.31 -9.96
C GLN A 8 1.63 12.26 -9.58
N PRO A 9 2.92 12.65 -9.46
CA PRO A 9 3.97 11.68 -9.14
C PRO A 9 3.74 10.94 -7.83
N VAL A 10 3.20 11.62 -6.83
CA VAL A 10 2.92 11.04 -5.51
C VAL A 10 1.58 11.54 -5.01
N GLU A 11 0.80 10.67 -4.41
CA GLU A 11 -0.46 11.01 -3.77
C GLU A 11 -0.57 10.27 -2.44
N ILE A 12 -1.02 10.96 -1.40
CA ILE A 12 -1.18 10.37 -0.06
C ILE A 12 -2.63 10.54 0.37
N LEU A 13 -3.27 9.43 0.73
CA LEU A 13 -4.68 9.38 1.10
C LEU A 13 -4.87 8.69 2.45
N LEU A 14 -5.69 9.29 3.30
CA LEU A 14 -6.11 8.70 4.56
C LEU A 14 -7.53 8.19 4.38
N ARG A 15 -7.77 6.90 4.63
CA ARG A 15 -9.07 6.27 4.43
C ARG A 15 -9.42 5.35 5.58
N GLU A 16 -10.70 5.23 5.86
CA GLU A 16 -11.20 4.24 6.82
C GLU A 16 -12.52 3.65 6.34
N HIS A 17 -12.72 2.35 6.60
CA HIS A 17 -13.88 1.61 6.12
C HIS A 17 -14.23 0.46 7.06
N ASP A 18 -15.51 0.13 7.13
CA ASP A 18 -16.00 -1.11 7.74
C ASP A 18 -16.05 -2.22 6.71
N THR A 19 -16.36 -1.86 5.46
CA THR A 19 -16.34 -2.74 4.30
C THR A 19 -15.64 -1.97 3.20
N PHE A 20 -14.67 -2.60 2.53
CA PHE A 20 -13.94 -1.90 1.48
C PHE A 20 -14.89 -1.62 0.30
N PRO A 21 -14.99 -0.36 -0.16
CA PRO A 21 -16.01 0.06 -1.12
C PRO A 21 -15.76 -0.45 -2.54
N ILE A 22 -14.56 -0.91 -2.84
CA ILE A 22 -14.16 -1.34 -4.18
C ILE A 22 -13.83 -2.82 -4.14
N GLY A 23 -14.37 -3.59 -5.11
CA GLY A 23 -14.03 -5.00 -5.27
C GLY A 23 -12.67 -5.16 -5.94
N GLU A 24 -12.50 -6.23 -6.70
CA GLU A 24 -11.27 -6.46 -7.43
C GLU A 24 -11.02 -5.33 -8.42
N HIS A 25 -9.80 -4.78 -8.40
CA HIS A 25 -9.42 -3.67 -9.28
C HIS A 25 -7.91 -3.67 -9.49
N GLN A 26 -7.46 -2.84 -10.44
CA GLN A 26 -6.05 -2.61 -10.68
C GLN A 26 -5.83 -1.13 -10.98
N HIS A 27 -4.58 -0.69 -10.87
CA HIS A 27 -4.20 0.68 -11.19
C HIS A 27 -2.81 0.72 -11.82
N SER A 28 -2.51 1.85 -12.48
CA SER A 28 -1.27 2.01 -13.24
C SER A 28 -0.08 2.47 -12.39
N PHE A 29 -0.24 2.56 -11.10
CA PHE A 29 0.75 3.13 -10.18
C PHE A 29 1.06 2.12 -9.07
N PHE A 30 2.15 2.36 -8.35
CA PHE A 30 2.46 1.65 -7.12
C PHE A 30 1.62 2.21 -5.98
N GLU A 31 1.19 1.33 -5.08
CA GLU A 31 0.48 1.74 -3.88
C GLU A 31 1.05 1.02 -2.67
N MET A 32 1.35 1.78 -1.63
CA MET A 32 1.65 1.23 -0.31
C MET A 32 0.47 1.52 0.60
N ALA A 33 0.03 0.51 1.34
CA ALA A 33 -1.03 0.66 2.33
C ALA A 33 -0.44 0.36 3.70
N TYR A 34 -0.30 1.39 4.52
CA TYR A 34 0.07 1.21 5.92
C TYR A 34 -1.20 1.09 6.75
N ILE A 35 -1.29 0.04 7.53
CA ILE A 35 -2.47 -0.26 8.34
C ILE A 35 -2.36 0.48 9.67
N LEU A 36 -3.19 1.51 9.85
CA LEU A 36 -3.23 2.27 11.10
C LEU A 36 -4.05 1.55 12.16
N GLU A 37 -5.10 0.86 11.74
CA GLU A 37 -6.03 0.19 12.63
C GLU A 37 -6.75 -0.91 11.87
N GLY A 38 -7.10 -1.99 12.55
CA GLY A 38 -7.97 -3.01 12.00
C GLY A 38 -7.28 -4.26 11.53
N THR A 39 -8.08 -5.22 11.12
CA THR A 39 -7.64 -6.51 10.60
C THR A 39 -8.42 -6.87 9.34
N GLY A 40 -7.83 -7.68 8.50
CA GLY A 40 -8.45 -8.15 7.28
C GLY A 40 -7.47 -8.95 6.45
N SER A 41 -7.76 -9.07 5.17
CA SER A 41 -6.86 -9.71 4.24
C SER A 41 -6.67 -8.87 2.99
N PHE A 42 -5.52 -9.03 2.38
CA PHE A 42 -5.14 -8.42 1.12
C PHE A 42 -4.90 -9.56 0.13
N VAL A 43 -5.61 -9.55 -0.98
CA VAL A 43 -5.52 -10.56 -2.02
C VAL A 43 -4.97 -9.91 -3.27
N VAL A 44 -3.91 -10.46 -3.83
CA VAL A 44 -3.26 -9.91 -5.01
C VAL A 44 -2.95 -11.05 -5.99
N ASN A 45 -3.16 -10.79 -7.28
CA ASN A 45 -2.80 -11.75 -8.31
C ASN A 45 -1.28 -11.80 -8.45
N SER A 46 -0.74 -13.01 -8.44
CA SER A 46 0.69 -13.21 -8.64
C SER A 46 1.04 -13.12 -10.13
N VAL A 47 2.33 -12.99 -10.43
CA VAL A 47 2.85 -12.96 -11.80
C VAL A 47 2.45 -14.22 -12.55
N ASN A 48 2.34 -15.34 -11.84
CA ASN A 48 2.06 -16.66 -12.42
C ASN A 48 0.58 -16.94 -12.66
N GLY A 49 -0.29 -15.96 -12.38
CA GLY A 49 -1.73 -16.13 -12.56
C GLY A 49 -2.47 -16.67 -11.35
N GLY A 50 -1.78 -17.10 -10.31
CA GLY A 50 -2.39 -17.50 -9.05
C GLY A 50 -2.78 -16.29 -8.21
N LYS A 51 -3.39 -16.54 -7.06
CA LYS A 51 -3.74 -15.49 -6.10
C LYS A 51 -2.97 -15.70 -4.81
N GLU A 52 -2.40 -14.62 -4.29
CA GLU A 52 -1.72 -14.61 -3.01
C GLU A 52 -2.59 -13.93 -1.97
N HIS A 53 -2.70 -14.54 -0.80
CA HIS A 53 -3.49 -14.01 0.31
C HIS A 53 -2.56 -13.65 1.45
N HIS A 54 -2.71 -12.43 1.96
CA HIS A 54 -1.94 -11.94 3.10
C HIS A 54 -2.91 -11.39 4.14
N ASN A 55 -2.81 -11.86 5.36
CA ASN A 55 -3.59 -11.28 6.46
C ASN A 55 -2.87 -10.04 6.97
N TYR A 56 -3.60 -8.96 7.21
CA TYR A 56 -3.02 -7.74 7.74
C TYR A 56 -3.55 -7.43 9.14
N CYS A 57 -2.74 -6.73 9.90
CA CYS A 57 -3.14 -6.11 11.16
C CYS A 57 -2.45 -4.75 11.28
N ALA A 58 -2.75 -4.03 12.35
CA ALA A 58 -2.17 -2.70 12.55
C ALA A 58 -0.63 -2.75 12.49
N ALA A 59 -0.04 -1.73 11.90
CA ALA A 59 1.39 -1.55 11.66
C ALA A 59 1.98 -2.41 10.54
N ASP A 60 1.17 -3.20 9.83
CA ASP A 60 1.61 -3.88 8.61
C ASP A 60 1.66 -2.90 7.44
N LEU A 61 2.58 -3.15 6.52
CA LEU A 61 2.71 -2.39 5.29
C LEU A 61 2.51 -3.32 4.11
N CYS A 62 1.52 -3.02 3.26
CA CYS A 62 1.23 -3.80 2.06
C CYS A 62 1.73 -3.05 0.84
N LEU A 63 2.40 -3.75 -0.07
CA LEU A 63 2.85 -3.18 -1.33
C LEU A 63 2.05 -3.78 -2.48
N ILE A 64 1.50 -2.91 -3.32
CA ILE A 64 0.70 -3.28 -4.48
C ILE A 64 1.38 -2.72 -5.72
N PRO A 65 1.95 -3.59 -6.57
CA PRO A 65 2.59 -3.14 -7.81
C PRO A 65 1.56 -2.70 -8.86
N PRO A 66 2.00 -1.95 -9.89
CA PRO A 66 1.11 -1.57 -10.99
C PRO A 66 0.54 -2.78 -11.72
N ASN A 67 -0.69 -2.61 -12.19
CA ASN A 67 -1.36 -3.57 -13.08
C ASN A 67 -1.57 -4.96 -12.47
N ARG A 68 -1.56 -5.07 -11.14
CA ARG A 68 -1.94 -6.28 -10.43
C ARG A 68 -3.35 -6.16 -9.92
N VAL A 69 -4.18 -7.13 -10.26
CA VAL A 69 -5.54 -7.19 -9.72
C VAL A 69 -5.45 -7.52 -8.24
N HIS A 70 -6.10 -6.73 -7.41
CA HIS A 70 -6.06 -6.88 -5.96
C HIS A 70 -7.36 -6.48 -5.31
N LEU A 71 -7.49 -6.81 -4.03
CA LEU A 71 -8.70 -6.62 -3.24
C LEU A 71 -8.35 -6.62 -1.75
N PHE A 72 -8.93 -5.70 -1.01
CA PHE A 72 -8.91 -5.73 0.45
C PHE A 72 -10.23 -6.29 0.96
N ARG A 73 -10.15 -7.23 1.91
CA ARG A 73 -11.32 -7.77 2.62
C ARG A 73 -11.18 -7.40 4.08
N ILE A 74 -12.13 -6.64 4.60
CA ILE A 74 -12.07 -6.12 5.96
C ILE A 74 -12.74 -7.08 6.92
N CYS A 75 -12.01 -7.49 7.98
CA CYS A 75 -12.56 -8.30 9.07
C CYS A 75 -13.03 -7.41 10.21
N SER A 76 -12.28 -6.35 10.53
CA SER A 76 -12.68 -5.35 11.50
C SER A 76 -12.44 -3.97 10.93
N HIS A 77 -13.15 -2.95 11.45
CA HIS A 77 -12.99 -1.56 10.99
C HIS A 77 -11.52 -1.23 10.79
N SER A 78 -11.16 -0.80 9.59
CA SER A 78 -9.78 -0.57 9.22
C SER A 78 -9.53 0.87 8.78
N ARG A 79 -8.39 1.39 9.20
CA ARG A 79 -7.89 2.69 8.76
C ARG A 79 -6.57 2.49 8.06
N TYR A 80 -6.44 3.13 6.91
CA TYR A 80 -5.27 2.99 6.04
C TYR A 80 -4.65 4.34 5.73
N LEU A 81 -3.33 4.38 5.66
CA LEU A 81 -2.62 5.44 4.98
C LEU A 81 -2.13 4.87 3.66
N PHE A 82 -2.71 5.34 2.55
CA PHE A 82 -2.27 4.95 1.21
C PHE A 82 -1.26 5.94 0.69
N ILE A 83 -0.15 5.44 0.18
CA ILE A 83 0.87 6.24 -0.50
C ILE A 83 0.97 5.67 -1.92
N ARG A 84 0.65 6.50 -2.90
CA ARG A 84 0.60 6.13 -4.31
C ARG A 84 1.67 6.89 -5.07
N PHE A 85 2.38 6.21 -5.98
CA PHE A 85 3.40 6.85 -6.78
C PHE A 85 3.51 6.21 -8.16
N THR A 86 3.87 7.03 -9.16
CA THR A 86 3.94 6.57 -10.54
C THR A 86 5.12 5.63 -10.75
N GLU A 87 5.04 4.80 -11.81
CA GLU A 87 6.16 3.93 -12.21
C GLU A 87 7.41 4.75 -12.53
N ASN A 88 7.25 5.88 -13.20
CA ASN A 88 8.38 6.75 -13.55
C ASN A 88 9.10 7.26 -12.30
N TYR A 89 8.35 7.65 -11.28
CA TYR A 89 8.93 8.12 -10.02
C TYR A 89 9.79 7.02 -9.38
N VAL A 90 9.28 5.79 -9.35
CA VAL A 90 9.99 4.64 -8.78
C VAL A 90 11.22 4.30 -9.60
N THR A 91 11.07 4.24 -10.92
CA THR A 91 12.18 3.91 -11.83
C THR A 91 13.32 4.93 -11.70
N ASP A 92 12.98 6.21 -11.66
CA ASP A 92 13.97 7.28 -11.47
C ASP A 92 14.70 7.15 -10.14
N TYR A 93 13.97 6.85 -9.08
CA TYR A 93 14.57 6.66 -7.75
C TYR A 93 15.52 5.47 -7.73
N ILE A 94 15.10 4.33 -8.28
CA ILE A 94 15.91 3.12 -8.31
C ILE A 94 17.18 3.36 -9.13
N ASN A 95 17.07 3.99 -10.27
CA ASN A 95 18.22 4.27 -11.14
C ASN A 95 19.24 5.18 -10.46
N ARG A 96 18.82 6.05 -9.57
CA ARG A 96 19.70 7.02 -8.89
C ARG A 96 20.30 6.49 -7.60
N TYR A 97 19.56 5.74 -6.83
CA TYR A 97 19.90 5.49 -5.43
C TYR A 97 19.94 4.04 -4.99
N ALA A 98 19.30 3.14 -5.73
CA ALA A 98 19.17 1.77 -5.28
C ALA A 98 19.99 0.81 -6.12
N GLU A 99 20.79 -0.03 -5.46
CA GLU A 99 21.49 -1.14 -6.07
C GLU A 99 21.01 -2.43 -5.42
N GLY A 100 20.66 -3.43 -6.21
CA GLY A 100 20.19 -4.72 -5.70
C GLY A 100 18.88 -4.60 -4.94
N ALA A 101 17.98 -3.83 -5.45
CA ALA A 101 16.76 -3.45 -4.78
C ALA A 101 15.80 -4.61 -4.52
N LEU A 102 14.89 -4.39 -3.58
CA LEU A 102 13.70 -5.18 -3.35
C LEU A 102 12.99 -5.50 -4.66
N ASP A 103 12.34 -6.67 -4.72
CA ASP A 103 11.49 -6.99 -5.85
C ASP A 103 10.18 -6.19 -5.74
N ILE A 104 10.18 -5.03 -6.36
CA ILE A 104 9.03 -4.10 -6.32
C ILE A 104 7.89 -4.56 -7.24
N GLN A 105 8.08 -5.62 -8.01
CA GLN A 105 7.02 -6.18 -8.86
C GLN A 105 6.18 -7.24 -8.14
N ALA A 106 6.61 -7.66 -6.96
CA ALA A 106 5.85 -8.61 -6.15
C ALA A 106 4.91 -7.88 -5.20
N GLY A 107 3.66 -8.34 -5.12
CA GLY A 107 2.75 -7.88 -4.07
C GLY A 107 3.09 -8.60 -2.77
N TYR A 108 3.16 -7.88 -1.67
CA TYR A 108 3.47 -8.49 -0.38
C TYR A 108 3.09 -7.59 0.79
N CYS A 109 3.03 -8.19 1.98
CA CYS A 109 2.87 -7.46 3.23
C CYS A 109 4.11 -7.66 4.09
N ILE A 110 4.58 -6.59 4.69
CA ILE A 110 5.75 -6.60 5.56
C ILE A 110 5.29 -6.34 7.00
N ARG A 111 5.75 -7.19 7.90
CA ARG A 111 5.55 -7.00 9.35
C ARG A 111 6.90 -6.69 9.96
N PHE A 112 7.04 -5.50 10.50
CA PHE A 112 8.33 -5.00 10.98
C PHE A 112 8.65 -5.53 12.38
N GLN A 113 9.95 -5.70 12.66
CA GLN A 113 10.46 -6.00 14.00
C GLN A 113 10.26 -4.78 14.91
N GLN A 114 10.23 -5.02 16.22
CA GLN A 114 9.79 -4.03 17.20
C GLN A 114 10.39 -2.64 17.06
N SER A 115 11.71 -2.51 16.98
CA SER A 115 12.36 -1.18 16.91
C SER A 115 12.06 -0.49 15.58
N ASP A 116 12.07 -1.25 14.48
CA ASP A 116 11.74 -0.71 13.15
C ASP A 116 10.26 -0.34 13.08
N ALA A 117 9.39 -1.16 13.69
CA ALA A 117 7.96 -0.90 13.75
C ALA A 117 7.68 0.41 14.49
N GLU A 118 8.35 0.66 15.61
CA GLU A 118 8.19 1.89 16.39
C GLU A 118 8.64 3.12 15.60
N MET A 119 9.79 3.03 14.94
CA MET A 119 10.30 4.11 14.10
C MET A 119 9.34 4.41 12.95
N LEU A 120 8.90 3.38 12.24
CA LEU A 120 7.97 3.55 11.14
C LEU A 120 6.65 4.15 11.62
N HIS A 121 6.13 3.67 12.75
CA HIS A 121 4.91 4.19 13.33
C HIS A 121 5.02 5.69 13.64
N SER A 122 6.16 6.13 14.16
CA SER A 122 6.41 7.55 14.44
C SER A 122 6.44 8.38 13.17
N LEU A 123 7.11 7.89 12.12
CA LEU A 123 7.15 8.57 10.83
C LEU A 123 5.75 8.65 10.20
N ILE A 124 5.01 7.56 10.23
CA ILE A 124 3.64 7.51 9.71
C ILE A 124 2.74 8.49 10.47
N GLY A 125 2.92 8.57 11.79
CA GLY A 125 2.19 9.52 12.62
C GLY A 125 2.38 10.96 12.18
N LEU A 126 3.60 11.34 11.81
CA LEU A 126 3.89 12.66 11.26
C LEU A 126 3.21 12.89 9.92
N ILE A 127 3.21 11.88 9.04
CA ILE A 127 2.55 11.97 7.73
C ILE A 127 1.03 12.13 7.91
N VAL A 128 0.43 11.32 8.77
CA VAL A 128 -1.01 11.38 9.06
C VAL A 128 -1.40 12.78 9.56
N ARG A 129 -0.59 13.34 10.45
CA ARG A 129 -0.81 14.67 10.99
C ARG A 129 -0.78 15.73 9.88
N GLU A 130 0.22 15.68 8.99
CA GLU A 130 0.30 16.59 7.86
C GLU A 130 -0.89 16.47 6.93
N VAL A 131 -1.29 15.26 6.58
CA VAL A 131 -2.44 15.01 5.69
C VAL A 131 -3.74 15.50 6.32
N SER A 132 -3.91 15.29 7.63
CA SER A 132 -5.11 15.71 8.35
C SER A 132 -5.23 17.22 8.50
N GLU A 133 -4.10 17.93 8.58
CA GLU A 133 -4.07 19.38 8.73
C GLU A 133 -4.21 20.13 7.39
N LYS A 134 -3.94 19.46 6.28
CA LYS A 134 -4.10 20.03 4.94
C LYS A 134 -5.55 19.86 4.47
N LYS A 135 -6.24 20.95 4.36
CA LYS A 135 -7.59 20.94 3.81
C LYS A 135 -7.77 21.99 2.74
#